data_8db10462162d857a04610dfd71bced8c
#
_entry.id   8db10462162d857a04610dfd71bced8c
#
_cell.length_a   1.000
_cell.length_b   1.000
_cell.length_c   1.000
_cell.angle_alpha   90.00
_cell.angle_beta   90.00
_cell.angle_gamma   90.00
#
_symmetry.space_group_name_H-M   'P 1'
#
loop_
_entity.id
_entity.type
_entity.pdbx_description
1 polymer ?
#
loop_
_entity_poly.entity_id
_entity_poly.type
_entity_poly.pdbx_seq_one_letter_code
_entity_poly.pdbx_strand_id
1 'polypeptide(L)'
;MKLTRNAIRRAALALALPPLLAACTATPTPSPTATPTPTPTPTATTLSPADQDLVNAKQAVVKLWAVVDRLTNDPQATLQDLDGVAMGDALTMFQQNLVKYRAARWTGTGSSVVEGAEALASGMDASGRATWTVTACVDGSATTLVDQNGKSVQGPPYRIRHQSKVVERASA
;
A
#
# COMPACT_ATOMS: atom_id res chain seq x y z
N MET A 1 -38.33 -21.89 -25.24
CA MET A 1 -37.37 -20.94 -25.82
C MET A 1 -36.05 -21.64 -26.02
N LYS A 2 -35.53 -21.73 -27.27
CA LYS A 2 -34.37 -22.50 -27.67
C LYS A 2 -33.09 -21.71 -27.45
N LEU A 3 -32.15 -22.24 -26.68
CA LEU A 3 -30.79 -21.70 -26.51
C LEU A 3 -29.87 -22.16 -27.65
N THR A 4 -29.40 -21.23 -28.44
CA THR A 4 -28.41 -21.45 -29.49
C THR A 4 -26.99 -21.45 -28.91
N ARG A 5 -26.29 -22.59 -29.04
CA ARG A 5 -24.88 -22.77 -28.74
C ARG A 5 -24.02 -22.15 -29.87
N ASN A 6 -23.24 -21.12 -29.57
CA ASN A 6 -22.22 -20.62 -30.47
C ASN A 6 -20.86 -21.28 -30.14
N ALA A 7 -20.41 -22.11 -31.06
CA ALA A 7 -19.08 -22.70 -31.05
C ALA A 7 -18.05 -21.70 -31.57
N ILE A 8 -17.09 -21.31 -30.75
CA ILE A 8 -15.94 -20.49 -31.15
C ILE A 8 -14.77 -21.41 -31.45
N ARG A 9 -14.38 -21.41 -32.74
CA ARG A 9 -13.23 -22.12 -33.29
C ARG A 9 -11.93 -21.51 -32.77
N ARG A 10 -11.07 -22.33 -32.17
CA ARG A 10 -9.69 -22.00 -31.81
C ARG A 10 -8.80 -22.13 -33.07
N ALA A 11 -8.22 -21.02 -33.51
CA ALA A 11 -7.12 -21.04 -34.49
C ALA A 11 -5.80 -21.00 -33.71
N ALA A 12 -5.02 -22.07 -33.80
CA ALA A 12 -3.66 -22.13 -33.26
C ALA A 12 -2.71 -21.63 -34.37
N LEU A 13 -1.98 -20.56 -34.08
CA LEU A 13 -0.89 -20.05 -34.91
C LEU A 13 0.43 -20.44 -34.25
N ALA A 14 1.13 -21.43 -34.83
CA ALA A 14 2.47 -21.82 -34.42
C ALA A 14 3.50 -20.96 -35.17
N LEU A 15 4.24 -20.13 -34.44
CA LEU A 15 5.44 -19.44 -34.98
C LEU A 15 6.67 -20.24 -34.53
N ALA A 16 7.36 -20.83 -35.52
CA ALA A 16 8.67 -21.43 -35.35
C ALA A 16 9.75 -20.35 -35.48
N LEU A 17 10.58 -20.17 -34.45
CA LEU A 17 11.83 -19.38 -34.53
C LEU A 17 13.01 -20.34 -34.72
N PRO A 18 13.97 -20.03 -35.63
CA PRO A 18 15.21 -20.77 -35.75
C PRO A 18 16.26 -20.33 -34.72
N PRO A 19 17.13 -21.24 -34.22
CA PRO A 19 18.21 -20.89 -33.31
C PRO A 19 19.43 -20.40 -34.11
N LEU A 20 19.86 -19.17 -33.87
CA LEU A 20 21.16 -18.65 -34.30
C LEU A 20 22.17 -18.92 -33.19
N LEU A 21 22.95 -20.01 -33.37
CA LEU A 21 24.16 -20.27 -32.62
C LEU A 21 25.31 -19.44 -33.26
N ALA A 22 25.71 -18.35 -32.61
CA ALA A 22 26.96 -17.67 -32.88
C ALA A 22 27.93 -17.93 -31.71
N ALA A 23 28.81 -18.91 -31.92
CA ALA A 23 29.93 -19.14 -31.00
C ALA A 23 31.04 -18.14 -31.34
N CYS A 24 31.27 -17.16 -30.47
CA CYS A 24 32.48 -16.34 -30.47
C CYS A 24 33.43 -16.89 -29.40
N THR A 25 34.41 -17.67 -29.83
CA THR A 25 35.57 -18.03 -29.01
C THR A 25 36.52 -16.84 -28.98
N ALA A 26 36.47 -16.05 -27.91
CA ALA A 26 37.48 -15.04 -27.62
C ALA A 26 38.52 -15.65 -26.66
N THR A 27 39.78 -15.71 -27.15
CA THR A 27 40.94 -16.09 -26.39
C THR A 27 41.15 -15.07 -25.26
N PRO A 28 41.27 -15.47 -23.96
CA PRO A 28 41.48 -14.52 -22.88
C PRO A 28 42.93 -14.01 -22.91
N THR A 29 43.12 -12.76 -23.29
CA THR A 29 44.33 -12.01 -23.04
C THR A 29 44.41 -11.71 -21.53
N PRO A 30 45.55 -11.99 -20.84
CA PRO A 30 45.65 -11.65 -19.42
C PRO A 30 45.58 -10.14 -19.23
N SER A 31 44.48 -9.70 -18.65
CA SER A 31 44.24 -8.31 -18.26
C SER A 31 45.13 -7.94 -17.06
N PRO A 32 45.79 -6.76 -17.07
CA PRO A 32 46.55 -6.31 -15.92
C PRO A 32 45.65 -6.19 -14.71
N THR A 33 46.07 -6.71 -13.57
CA THR A 33 45.40 -6.63 -12.29
C THR A 33 45.15 -5.17 -11.95
N ALA A 34 43.89 -4.72 -12.09
CA ALA A 34 43.51 -3.37 -11.68
C ALA A 34 43.59 -3.25 -10.16
N THR A 35 44.40 -2.32 -9.67
CA THR A 35 44.41 -1.92 -8.26
C THR A 35 42.99 -1.48 -7.88
N PRO A 36 42.40 -2.00 -6.78
CA PRO A 36 41.03 -1.62 -6.39
C PRO A 36 40.98 -0.12 -6.12
N THR A 37 40.27 0.61 -6.97
CA THR A 37 39.93 2.01 -6.70
C THR A 37 39.00 2.04 -5.49
N PRO A 38 39.27 2.86 -4.45
CA PRO A 38 38.40 2.94 -3.27
C PRO A 38 36.98 3.32 -3.74
N THR A 39 36.03 2.44 -3.47
CA THR A 39 34.61 2.68 -3.71
C THR A 39 34.19 3.88 -2.86
N PRO A 40 33.65 4.95 -3.44
CA PRO A 40 33.20 6.10 -2.66
C PRO A 40 32.13 5.62 -1.67
N THR A 41 32.38 5.84 -0.38
CA THR A 41 31.40 5.60 0.68
C THR A 41 30.17 6.45 0.39
N PRO A 42 28.95 5.88 0.32
CA PRO A 42 27.74 6.67 0.08
C PRO A 42 27.61 7.69 1.21
N THR A 43 27.72 8.97 0.87
CA THR A 43 27.41 10.06 1.79
C THR A 43 25.91 10.02 2.06
N ALA A 44 25.51 9.82 3.32
CA ALA A 44 24.11 9.90 3.71
C ALA A 44 23.56 11.32 3.36
N THR A 45 22.68 11.38 2.39
CA THR A 45 22.02 12.65 2.04
C THR A 45 20.96 12.91 3.10
N THR A 46 21.21 13.89 3.96
CA THR A 46 20.20 14.36 4.91
C THR A 46 19.08 15.09 4.12
N LEU A 47 17.85 14.62 4.27
CA LEU A 47 16.69 15.27 3.65
C LEU A 47 16.52 16.69 4.21
N SER A 48 16.00 17.61 3.37
CA SER A 48 15.56 18.91 3.87
C SER A 48 14.36 18.74 4.83
N PRO A 49 14.10 19.69 5.74
CA PRO A 49 12.91 19.62 6.61
C PRO A 49 11.61 19.43 5.83
N ALA A 50 11.43 20.15 4.71
CA ALA A 50 10.25 20.03 3.87
C ALA A 50 10.12 18.64 3.22
N ASP A 51 11.22 18.04 2.78
CA ASP A 51 11.22 16.68 2.25
C ASP A 51 10.91 15.65 3.34
N GLN A 52 11.39 15.89 4.57
CA GLN A 52 11.10 15.04 5.71
C GLN A 52 9.60 15.08 6.08
N ASP A 53 8.99 16.27 6.09
CA ASP A 53 7.54 16.42 6.35
C ASP A 53 6.71 15.71 5.31
N LEU A 54 7.12 15.76 4.05
CA LEU A 54 6.49 15.03 2.96
C LEU A 54 6.57 13.50 3.17
N VAL A 55 7.73 13.00 3.57
CA VAL A 55 7.91 11.58 3.92
C VAL A 55 7.02 11.21 5.11
N ASN A 56 7.00 12.03 6.15
CA ASN A 56 6.17 11.81 7.34
C ASN A 56 4.68 11.78 7.00
N ALA A 57 4.21 12.68 6.13
CA ALA A 57 2.81 12.71 5.69
C ALA A 57 2.40 11.43 4.95
N LYS A 58 3.25 10.91 4.07
CA LYS A 58 3.02 9.62 3.39
C LYS A 58 3.00 8.46 4.38
N GLN A 59 3.94 8.44 5.33
CA GLN A 59 4.02 7.42 6.37
C GLN A 59 2.81 7.43 7.31
N ALA A 60 2.19 8.58 7.55
CA ALA A 60 0.98 8.66 8.37
C ALA A 60 -0.18 7.88 7.77
N VAL A 61 -0.34 7.88 6.43
CA VAL A 61 -1.36 7.08 5.74
C VAL A 61 -1.09 5.59 5.89
N VAL A 62 0.16 5.17 5.75
CA VAL A 62 0.58 3.75 5.95
C VAL A 62 0.27 3.31 7.38
N LYS A 63 0.61 4.14 8.39
CA LYS A 63 0.35 3.85 9.80
C LYS A 63 -1.15 3.75 10.10
N LEU A 64 -1.97 4.63 9.50
CA LEU A 64 -3.43 4.59 9.66
C LEU A 64 -3.97 3.22 9.24
N TRP A 65 -3.64 2.75 8.05
CA TRP A 65 -4.13 1.47 7.54
C TRP A 65 -3.61 0.29 8.34
N ALA A 66 -2.36 0.31 8.78
CA ALA A 66 -1.83 -0.73 9.67
C ALA A 66 -2.59 -0.84 10.99
N VAL A 67 -3.01 0.31 11.57
CA VAL A 67 -3.83 0.31 12.80
C VAL A 67 -5.25 -0.18 12.51
N VAL A 68 -5.87 0.26 11.40
CA VAL A 68 -7.22 -0.19 10.99
C VAL A 68 -7.25 -1.71 10.79
N ASP A 69 -6.26 -2.26 10.07
CA ASP A 69 -6.15 -3.71 9.84
C ASP A 69 -6.00 -4.47 11.16
N ARG A 70 -5.11 -4.02 12.04
CA ARG A 70 -4.92 -4.64 13.36
C ARG A 70 -6.22 -4.64 14.17
N LEU A 71 -6.95 -3.51 14.21
CA LEU A 71 -8.20 -3.39 14.97
C LEU A 71 -9.37 -4.18 14.35
N THR A 72 -9.31 -4.44 13.05
CA THR A 72 -10.26 -5.31 12.34
C THR A 72 -9.95 -6.79 12.59
N ASN A 73 -8.67 -7.13 12.65
CA ASN A 73 -8.20 -8.51 12.85
C ASN A 73 -8.28 -8.94 14.33
N ASP A 74 -8.16 -7.99 15.27
CA ASP A 74 -8.28 -8.24 16.72
C ASP A 74 -9.45 -7.45 17.31
N PRO A 75 -10.63 -8.07 17.49
CA PRO A 75 -11.80 -7.43 18.09
C PRO A 75 -11.60 -7.01 19.56
N GLN A 76 -10.57 -7.53 20.26
CA GLN A 76 -10.27 -7.19 21.65
C GLN A 76 -9.32 -5.99 21.77
N ALA A 77 -8.63 -5.60 20.70
CA ALA A 77 -7.74 -4.43 20.70
C ALA A 77 -8.53 -3.15 20.99
N THR A 78 -7.91 -2.19 21.68
CA THR A 78 -8.58 -0.94 22.05
C THR A 78 -8.77 -0.02 20.83
N LEU A 79 -9.99 0.54 20.67
CA LEU A 79 -10.27 1.52 19.62
C LEU A 79 -9.53 2.85 19.83
N GLN A 80 -9.05 3.13 21.06
CA GLN A 80 -8.25 4.31 21.36
C GLN A 80 -6.94 4.38 20.57
N ASP A 81 -6.48 3.25 20.05
CA ASP A 81 -5.29 3.25 19.18
C ASP A 81 -5.48 4.05 17.89
N LEU A 82 -6.74 4.27 17.46
CA LEU A 82 -7.06 5.17 16.35
C LEU A 82 -6.73 6.63 16.67
N ASP A 83 -6.81 7.08 17.92
CA ASP A 83 -6.52 8.46 18.30
C ASP A 83 -5.06 8.84 17.99
N GLY A 84 -4.21 7.81 17.91
CA GLY A 84 -2.81 7.94 17.51
C GLY A 84 -2.59 8.24 16.02
N VAL A 85 -3.54 7.91 15.14
CA VAL A 85 -3.36 7.90 13.68
C VAL A 85 -4.48 8.59 12.91
N ALA A 86 -5.60 8.91 13.55
CA ALA A 86 -6.75 9.59 12.93
C ALA A 86 -7.27 10.71 13.84
N MET A 87 -8.03 11.64 13.27
CA MET A 87 -8.72 12.72 14.00
C MET A 87 -9.97 13.18 13.23
N GLY A 88 -10.85 13.92 13.91
CA GLY A 88 -12.05 14.50 13.31
C GLY A 88 -12.96 13.45 12.66
N ASP A 89 -13.44 13.77 11.45
CA ASP A 89 -14.36 12.91 10.71
C ASP A 89 -13.77 11.55 10.37
N ALA A 90 -12.47 11.49 10.06
CA ALA A 90 -11.77 10.24 9.76
C ALA A 90 -11.78 9.31 10.98
N LEU A 91 -11.46 9.83 12.17
CA LEU A 91 -11.50 9.07 13.41
C LEU A 91 -12.92 8.54 13.67
N THR A 92 -13.92 9.41 13.58
CA THR A 92 -15.32 9.05 13.76
C THR A 92 -15.76 7.94 12.81
N MET A 93 -15.43 8.06 11.53
CA MET A 93 -15.78 7.08 10.50
C MET A 93 -15.17 5.69 10.79
N PHE A 94 -13.88 5.64 11.09
CA PHE A 94 -13.21 4.36 11.38
C PHE A 94 -13.72 3.73 12.68
N GLN A 95 -13.93 4.53 13.74
CA GLN A 95 -14.52 4.04 14.99
C GLN A 95 -15.90 3.45 14.77
N GLN A 96 -16.79 4.14 14.05
CA GLN A 96 -18.13 3.64 13.74
C GLN A 96 -18.12 2.34 12.97
N ASN A 97 -17.23 2.20 11.96
CA ASN A 97 -17.12 0.98 11.19
C ASN A 97 -16.63 -0.19 12.05
N LEU A 98 -15.60 0.01 12.87
CA LEU A 98 -15.07 -1.03 13.77
C LEU A 98 -16.09 -1.43 14.85
N VAL A 99 -16.84 -0.47 15.39
CA VAL A 99 -17.95 -0.76 16.32
C VAL A 99 -19.03 -1.64 15.65
N LYS A 100 -19.40 -1.32 14.41
CA LYS A 100 -20.34 -2.16 13.62
C LYS A 100 -19.79 -3.58 13.41
N TYR A 101 -18.52 -3.73 13.06
CA TYR A 101 -17.91 -5.05 12.86
C TYR A 101 -17.95 -5.86 14.15
N ARG A 102 -17.58 -5.27 15.28
CA ARG A 102 -17.62 -5.91 16.60
C ARG A 102 -19.04 -6.29 17.02
N ALA A 103 -20.01 -5.40 16.83
CA ALA A 103 -21.42 -5.70 17.14
C ALA A 103 -21.96 -6.85 16.28
N ALA A 104 -21.53 -6.94 15.02
CA ALA A 104 -21.89 -8.03 14.12
C ALA A 104 -21.04 -9.30 14.33
N ARG A 105 -20.05 -9.28 15.23
CA ARG A 105 -19.07 -10.35 15.46
C ARG A 105 -18.29 -10.74 14.20
N TRP A 106 -17.95 -9.72 13.43
CA TRP A 106 -17.09 -9.88 12.26
C TRP A 106 -15.63 -9.71 12.67
N THR A 107 -14.77 -10.55 12.09
CA THR A 107 -13.33 -10.51 12.33
C THR A 107 -12.60 -10.50 11.00
N GLY A 108 -11.58 -9.64 10.90
CA GLY A 108 -10.72 -9.59 9.72
C GLY A 108 -9.54 -10.53 9.81
N THR A 109 -8.91 -10.74 8.66
CA THR A 109 -7.58 -11.35 8.53
C THR A 109 -6.82 -10.67 7.40
N GLY A 110 -5.50 -10.79 7.41
CA GLY A 110 -4.64 -10.19 6.39
C GLY A 110 -4.33 -8.73 6.67
N SER A 111 -3.71 -8.07 5.70
CA SER A 111 -3.31 -6.67 5.79
C SER A 111 -3.49 -5.97 4.45
N SER A 112 -3.89 -4.71 4.52
CA SER A 112 -3.95 -3.83 3.37
C SER A 112 -2.55 -3.34 2.99
N VAL A 113 -2.31 -3.17 1.69
CA VAL A 113 -1.07 -2.57 1.17
C VAL A 113 -1.36 -1.16 0.71
N VAL A 114 -0.59 -0.19 1.20
CA VAL A 114 -0.66 1.21 0.75
C VAL A 114 0.41 1.43 -0.31
N GLU A 115 -0.03 1.65 -1.55
CA GLU A 115 0.85 1.83 -2.70
C GLU A 115 0.79 3.27 -3.21
N GLY A 116 1.92 3.75 -3.73
CA GLY A 116 1.98 5.00 -4.48
C GLY A 116 1.47 6.23 -3.72
N ALA A 117 1.75 6.34 -2.41
CA ALA A 117 1.33 7.50 -1.64
C ALA A 117 2.01 8.78 -2.17
N GLU A 118 1.20 9.76 -2.58
CA GLU A 118 1.64 11.03 -3.13
C GLU A 118 1.02 12.18 -2.36
N ALA A 119 1.82 13.18 -1.98
CA ALA A 119 1.29 14.43 -1.45
C ALA A 119 0.98 15.37 -2.61
N LEU A 120 -0.27 15.80 -2.69
CA LEU A 120 -0.78 16.64 -3.77
C LEU A 120 -0.72 18.13 -3.43
N ALA A 121 -0.91 18.48 -2.16
CA ALA A 121 -0.95 19.85 -1.70
C ALA A 121 -0.56 19.95 -0.23
N SER A 122 0.04 21.06 0.14
CA SER A 122 0.26 21.48 1.52
C SER A 122 -0.63 22.67 1.86
N GLY A 123 -0.90 22.88 3.14
CA GLY A 123 -1.71 23.99 3.61
C GLY A 123 -1.64 24.10 5.13
N MET A 124 -2.58 24.87 5.70
CA MET A 124 -2.73 25.00 7.15
C MET A 124 -4.16 24.63 7.54
N ASP A 125 -4.33 24.05 8.74
CA ASP A 125 -5.65 23.90 9.33
C ASP A 125 -6.10 25.19 10.05
N ALA A 126 -7.31 25.18 10.59
CA ALA A 126 -7.86 26.34 11.30
C ALA A 126 -7.08 26.71 12.58
N SER A 127 -6.22 25.83 13.08
CA SER A 127 -5.35 26.03 14.23
C SER A 127 -3.94 26.47 13.84
N GLY A 128 -3.68 26.72 12.54
CA GLY A 128 -2.36 27.09 12.03
C GLY A 128 -1.35 25.96 11.95
N ARG A 129 -1.79 24.69 12.04
CA ARG A 129 -0.89 23.52 11.90
C ARG A 129 -0.70 23.16 10.43
N ALA A 130 0.50 22.79 10.06
CA ALA A 130 0.79 22.32 8.71
C ALA A 130 -0.05 21.07 8.37
N THR A 131 -0.57 21.06 7.15
CA THR A 131 -1.39 19.95 6.64
C THR A 131 -0.94 19.54 5.26
N TRP A 132 -1.11 18.25 4.95
CA TRP A 132 -0.84 17.68 3.64
C TRP A 132 -2.07 16.95 3.13
N THR A 133 -2.39 17.12 1.87
CA THR A 133 -3.36 16.24 1.18
C THR A 133 -2.58 15.11 0.53
N VAL A 134 -2.77 13.90 1.02
CA VAL A 134 -2.09 12.70 0.52
C VAL A 134 -3.10 11.82 -0.18
N THR A 135 -2.80 11.41 -1.41
CA THR A 135 -3.54 10.38 -2.14
C THR A 135 -2.71 9.11 -2.18
N ALA A 136 -3.34 7.97 -1.94
CA ALA A 136 -2.71 6.66 -2.01
C ALA A 136 -3.67 5.63 -2.64
N CYS A 137 -3.13 4.60 -3.24
CA CYS A 137 -3.89 3.40 -3.57
C CYS A 137 -3.81 2.43 -2.39
N VAL A 138 -4.95 1.96 -1.92
CA VAL A 138 -5.04 0.96 -0.86
C VAL A 138 -5.55 -0.34 -1.48
N ASP A 139 -4.71 -1.34 -1.47
CA ASP A 139 -5.01 -2.68 -1.95
C ASP A 139 -5.38 -3.57 -0.78
N GLY A 140 -6.66 -3.91 -0.66
CA GLY A 140 -7.22 -4.82 0.34
C GLY A 140 -7.46 -6.23 -0.21
N SER A 141 -6.85 -6.61 -1.33
CA SER A 141 -7.06 -7.92 -1.94
C SER A 141 -6.60 -9.09 -1.07
N ALA A 142 -5.63 -8.84 -0.18
CA ALA A 142 -5.14 -9.82 0.79
C ALA A 142 -5.91 -9.81 2.12
N THR A 143 -6.95 -8.96 2.25
CA THR A 143 -7.79 -8.91 3.46
C THR A 143 -9.05 -9.74 3.29
N THR A 144 -9.57 -10.28 4.37
CA THR A 144 -10.85 -10.97 4.41
C THR A 144 -11.60 -10.58 5.67
N LEU A 145 -12.91 -10.36 5.57
CA LEU A 145 -13.81 -10.14 6.71
C LEU A 145 -14.80 -11.29 6.78
N VAL A 146 -14.88 -11.96 7.93
CA VAL A 146 -15.72 -13.13 8.14
C VAL A 146 -16.66 -12.93 9.33
N ASP A 147 -17.82 -13.61 9.30
CA ASP A 147 -18.72 -13.70 10.45
C ASP A 147 -18.24 -14.77 11.46
N GLN A 148 -18.98 -14.94 12.55
CA GLN A 148 -18.70 -15.92 13.61
C GLN A 148 -18.70 -17.39 13.13
N ASN A 149 -19.24 -17.68 11.93
CA ASN A 149 -19.28 -19.00 11.33
C ASN A 149 -18.16 -19.19 10.28
N GLY A 150 -17.27 -18.22 10.12
CA GLY A 150 -16.20 -18.23 9.11
C GLY A 150 -16.66 -17.91 7.70
N LYS A 151 -17.92 -17.47 7.50
CA LYS A 151 -18.44 -17.10 6.19
C LYS A 151 -17.97 -15.69 5.85
N SER A 152 -17.42 -15.49 4.65
CA SER A 152 -17.06 -14.15 4.16
C SER A 152 -18.28 -13.24 4.11
N VAL A 153 -18.14 -12.06 4.72
CA VAL A 153 -19.13 -10.96 4.70
C VAL A 153 -18.60 -9.76 3.91
N GLN A 154 -17.38 -9.85 3.42
CA GLN A 154 -16.76 -8.86 2.55
C GLN A 154 -17.20 -9.09 1.11
N GLY A 155 -17.33 -7.99 0.35
CA GLY A 155 -17.47 -8.03 -1.10
C GLY A 155 -16.22 -8.58 -1.80
N PRO A 156 -16.17 -8.52 -3.14
CA PRO A 156 -14.99 -8.93 -3.88
C PRO A 156 -13.75 -8.15 -3.42
N PRO A 157 -12.54 -8.69 -3.65
CA PRO A 157 -11.30 -7.97 -3.37
C PRO A 157 -11.34 -6.55 -3.91
N TYR A 158 -10.88 -5.59 -3.13
CA TYR A 158 -10.96 -4.18 -3.49
C TYR A 158 -9.57 -3.55 -3.61
N ARG A 159 -9.51 -2.58 -4.52
CA ARG A 159 -8.40 -1.65 -4.62
C ARG A 159 -9.00 -0.26 -4.77
N ILE A 160 -8.75 0.60 -3.82
CA ILE A 160 -9.35 1.93 -3.78
C ILE A 160 -8.29 3.02 -3.80
N ARG A 161 -8.63 4.12 -4.44
CA ARG A 161 -7.89 5.37 -4.26
C ARG A 161 -8.43 6.04 -2.99
N HIS A 162 -7.54 6.22 -2.03
CA HIS A 162 -7.84 6.87 -0.76
C HIS A 162 -7.17 8.24 -0.71
N GLN A 163 -7.91 9.26 -0.31
CA GLN A 163 -7.39 10.60 -0.09
C GLN A 163 -7.54 10.96 1.39
N SER A 164 -6.44 11.37 2.01
CA SER A 164 -6.38 11.76 3.41
C SER A 164 -5.83 13.16 3.56
N LYS A 165 -6.41 13.94 4.49
CA LYS A 165 -5.76 15.13 5.01
C LYS A 165 -4.93 14.73 6.23
N VAL A 166 -3.62 14.89 6.12
CA VAL A 166 -2.66 14.62 7.18
C VAL A 166 -2.31 15.93 7.87
N VAL A 167 -2.35 15.94 9.20
CA VAL A 167 -2.00 17.10 10.01
C VAL A 167 -0.72 16.79 10.76
N GLU A 168 0.24 17.68 10.70
CA GLU A 168 1.46 17.58 11.49
C GLU A 168 1.12 17.63 12.98
N ARG A 169 1.63 16.67 13.75
CA ARG A 169 1.57 16.75 15.21
C ARG A 169 2.68 17.67 15.69
N ALA A 170 2.32 18.63 16.52
CA ALA A 170 3.34 19.38 17.26
C ALA A 170 4.21 18.37 18.01
N SER A 171 5.52 18.46 17.82
CA SER A 171 6.49 17.74 18.64
C SER A 171 6.33 18.23 20.07
N ALA A 172 6.05 17.29 21.00
CA ALA A 172 5.96 17.58 22.42
C ALA A 172 7.35 17.80 22.99
#